data_8ea4d67b9d8d6ac5c722eff7bd8aeab3
#
_entry.id   8ea4d67b9d8d6ac5c722eff7bd8aeab3
#
_cell.length_a   1.000
_cell.length_b   1.000
_cell.length_c   1.000
_cell.angle_alpha   90.00
_cell.angle_beta   90.00
_cell.angle_gamma   90.00
#
_symmetry.space_group_name_H-M   'P 1'
#
loop_
_entity.id
_entity.type
_entity.pdbx_description
1 polymer ?
#
loop_
_entity_poly.entity_id
_entity_poly.type
_entity_poly.pdbx_seq_one_letter_code
_entity_poly.pdbx_strand_id
1 'polypeptide(L)'
;MKKNILLLSFLCNFSLLLSAQTNVEKGLQSINRSSAEATINFLASDELQGREAGFHGSRVTSEYIASLLQWMGVSPLADSYFQPFDAYRKERQKKGRLEVHPDSIVKLKQEVHQKLSMRNVLGMIPGKNTKEYVIVGAHFDHLGIDPALDGDQIYNGADDNASGVSAVLQIARAFLASGQQPERNVIFAFWDGEEKGLLGSKYFVQTCPFLSQIKGYLNFDMIGRNNKPQQPKQVVYFYTAAHPVFEDWLKEDIRKYGLQLEPDYRAWENPIGGSDNGSFAKVGIPIIWYHTDEHPDYHQPSDHADRLNWDKVVEITKASFLNMWKMA
;
A
#
# COMPACT_ATOMS: atom_id res chain seq x y z
N MET A 1 -26.62 46.20 -37.02
CA MET A 1 -26.80 45.63 -35.67
C MET A 1 -26.90 44.10 -35.59
N LYS A 2 -27.07 43.33 -36.68
CA LYS A 2 -27.22 41.85 -36.63
C LYS A 2 -25.91 41.07 -36.70
N LYS A 3 -24.78 41.65 -37.07
CA LYS A 3 -23.48 40.92 -37.18
C LYS A 3 -22.73 40.74 -35.84
N ASN A 4 -22.97 41.58 -34.84
CA ASN A 4 -22.24 41.52 -33.55
C ASN A 4 -22.84 40.52 -32.56
N ILE A 5 -24.11 40.15 -32.73
CA ILE A 5 -24.80 39.18 -31.86
C ILE A 5 -24.34 37.75 -32.17
N LEU A 6 -23.99 37.44 -33.43
CA LEU A 6 -23.52 36.11 -33.84
C LEU A 6 -22.09 35.80 -33.34
N LEU A 7 -21.24 36.83 -33.19
CA LEU A 7 -19.88 36.69 -32.71
C LEU A 7 -19.83 36.42 -31.18
N LEU A 8 -20.76 37.04 -30.43
CA LEU A 8 -20.86 36.84 -28.99
C LEU A 8 -21.39 35.45 -28.63
N SER A 9 -22.33 34.89 -29.40
CA SER A 9 -22.85 33.53 -29.18
C SER A 9 -21.83 32.47 -29.51
N PHE A 10 -20.89 32.69 -30.43
CA PHE A 10 -19.81 31.75 -30.75
C PHE A 10 -18.71 31.74 -29.69
N LEU A 11 -18.40 32.88 -29.08
CA LEU A 11 -17.45 33.00 -27.96
C LEU A 11 -17.99 32.38 -26.66
N CYS A 12 -19.30 32.50 -26.38
CA CYS A 12 -19.92 31.86 -25.24
C CYS A 12 -19.97 30.31 -25.34
N ASN A 13 -20.14 29.78 -26.57
CA ASN A 13 -20.14 28.32 -26.77
C ASN A 13 -18.73 27.69 -26.73
N PHE A 14 -17.68 28.48 -27.00
CA PHE A 14 -16.30 27.96 -26.90
C PHE A 14 -15.78 27.91 -25.45
N SER A 15 -16.32 28.72 -24.55
CA SER A 15 -15.98 28.71 -23.12
C SER A 15 -16.67 27.59 -22.35
N LEU A 16 -17.68 26.92 -22.91
CA LEU A 16 -18.39 25.79 -22.28
C LEU A 16 -17.77 24.41 -22.61
N LEU A 17 -16.73 24.38 -23.43
CA LEU A 17 -15.96 23.18 -23.74
C LEU A 17 -14.71 23.01 -22.84
N LEU A 18 -14.55 23.78 -21.78
CA LEU A 18 -13.70 23.38 -20.66
C LEU A 18 -14.41 22.19 -20.01
N SER A 19 -14.07 20.98 -20.47
CA SER A 19 -14.63 19.76 -19.92
C SER A 19 -14.45 19.78 -18.40
N ALA A 20 -15.55 19.73 -17.67
CA ALA A 20 -15.47 19.58 -16.23
C ALA A 20 -14.64 18.32 -15.96
N GLN A 21 -13.49 18.50 -15.30
CA GLN A 21 -12.62 17.43 -14.93
C GLN A 21 -13.40 16.37 -14.13
N THR A 22 -13.30 15.11 -14.53
CA THR A 22 -14.00 14.03 -13.81
C THR A 22 -13.44 13.86 -12.40
N ASN A 23 -14.25 13.33 -11.51
CA ASN A 23 -13.81 13.09 -10.13
C ASN A 23 -12.57 12.19 -10.07
N VAL A 24 -12.48 11.18 -10.93
CA VAL A 24 -11.29 10.31 -11.07
C VAL A 24 -10.05 11.12 -11.49
N GLU A 25 -10.18 12.02 -12.45
CA GLU A 25 -9.05 12.85 -12.91
C GLU A 25 -8.54 13.79 -11.81
N LYS A 26 -9.42 14.35 -10.98
CA LYS A 26 -9.00 15.13 -9.80
C LYS A 26 -8.18 14.28 -8.83
N GLY A 27 -8.63 13.03 -8.58
CA GLY A 27 -7.87 12.06 -7.78
C GLY A 27 -6.49 11.80 -8.38
N LEU A 28 -6.42 11.45 -9.67
CA LEU A 28 -5.16 11.19 -10.38
C LEU A 28 -4.17 12.35 -10.31
N GLN A 29 -4.64 13.58 -10.46
CA GLN A 29 -3.79 14.79 -10.41
C GLN A 29 -3.21 15.05 -9.02
N SER A 30 -3.84 14.56 -7.97
CA SER A 30 -3.32 14.67 -6.61
C SER A 30 -2.11 13.77 -6.36
N ILE A 31 -1.95 12.68 -7.15
CA ILE A 31 -0.82 11.76 -7.07
C ILE A 31 0.37 12.38 -7.79
N ASN A 32 1.47 12.60 -7.07
CA ASN A 32 2.63 13.29 -7.62
C ASN A 32 3.95 12.87 -6.97
N ARG A 33 5.04 13.14 -7.68
CA ARG A 33 6.40 12.81 -7.30
C ARG A 33 6.83 13.49 -6.00
N SER A 34 6.56 14.77 -5.83
CA SER A 34 6.99 15.53 -4.63
C SER A 34 6.46 14.91 -3.33
N SER A 35 5.22 14.41 -3.35
CA SER A 35 4.65 13.71 -2.20
C SER A 35 5.25 12.34 -1.98
N ALA A 36 5.59 11.62 -3.07
CA ALA A 36 6.32 10.34 -2.96
C ALA A 36 7.70 10.57 -2.35
N GLU A 37 8.46 11.53 -2.88
CA GLU A 37 9.80 11.87 -2.39
C GLU A 37 9.78 12.27 -0.91
N ALA A 38 8.87 13.14 -0.50
CA ALA A 38 8.77 13.59 0.88
C ALA A 38 8.50 12.43 1.85
N THR A 39 7.58 11.53 1.48
CA THR A 39 7.21 10.39 2.32
C THR A 39 8.34 9.35 2.37
N ILE A 40 8.86 8.96 1.21
CA ILE A 40 9.87 7.89 1.13
C ILE A 40 11.19 8.34 1.74
N ASN A 41 11.66 9.56 1.48
CA ASN A 41 12.89 10.08 2.09
C ASN A 41 12.82 10.13 3.62
N PHE A 42 11.64 10.45 4.19
CA PHE A 42 11.46 10.38 5.63
C PHE A 42 11.48 8.93 6.12
N LEU A 43 10.68 8.04 5.50
CA LEU A 43 10.56 6.64 5.93
C LEU A 43 11.88 5.86 5.78
N ALA A 44 12.67 6.15 4.76
CA ALA A 44 13.98 5.54 4.51
C ALA A 44 15.16 6.33 5.10
N SER A 45 14.90 7.25 6.04
CA SER A 45 15.98 7.96 6.73
C SER A 45 16.60 7.12 7.84
N ASP A 46 17.89 7.37 8.12
CA ASP A 46 18.62 6.72 9.22
C ASP A 46 17.99 6.95 10.58
N GLU A 47 17.27 8.07 10.75
CA GLU A 47 16.55 8.43 11.98
C GLU A 47 15.52 7.38 12.40
N LEU A 48 14.99 6.63 11.44
CA LEU A 48 14.03 5.55 11.69
C LEU A 48 14.69 4.19 11.89
N GLN A 49 16.02 4.11 11.88
CA GLN A 49 16.79 2.93 12.28
C GLN A 49 16.31 1.65 11.57
N GLY A 50 15.98 1.74 10.28
CA GLY A 50 15.49 0.63 9.48
C GLY A 50 14.14 0.05 9.93
N ARG A 51 13.34 0.78 10.68
CA ARG A 51 11.92 0.50 11.02
C ARG A 51 11.63 -0.92 11.53
N GLU A 52 12.57 -1.56 12.22
CA GLU A 52 12.37 -2.93 12.69
C GLU A 52 11.09 -3.06 13.53
N ALA A 53 10.26 -4.07 13.17
CA ALA A 53 8.97 -4.34 13.82
C ALA A 53 9.09 -4.52 15.33
N GLY A 54 8.28 -3.77 16.09
CA GLY A 54 8.27 -3.78 17.55
C GLY A 54 9.34 -2.90 18.19
N PHE A 55 10.22 -2.23 17.43
CA PHE A 55 11.25 -1.33 17.93
C PHE A 55 10.91 0.15 17.70
N HIS A 56 11.85 1.03 18.04
CA HIS A 56 11.61 2.49 18.05
C HIS A 56 11.22 3.02 16.67
N GLY A 57 11.98 2.67 15.63
CA GLY A 57 11.73 3.15 14.26
C GLY A 57 10.34 2.80 13.73
N SER A 58 9.91 1.53 13.91
CA SER A 58 8.55 1.09 13.56
C SER A 58 7.47 1.88 14.32
N ARG A 59 7.67 2.14 15.62
CA ARG A 59 6.71 2.93 16.42
C ARG A 59 6.61 4.38 15.94
N VAL A 60 7.74 5.03 15.65
CA VAL A 60 7.74 6.40 15.08
C VAL A 60 7.07 6.42 13.72
N THR A 61 7.35 5.45 12.88
CA THR A 61 6.72 5.29 11.57
C THR A 61 5.20 5.17 11.68
N SER A 62 4.69 4.35 12.59
CA SER A 62 3.24 4.20 12.77
C SER A 62 2.55 5.47 13.26
N GLU A 63 3.19 6.27 14.15
CA GLU A 63 2.68 7.60 14.54
C GLU A 63 2.68 8.58 13.37
N TYR A 64 3.74 8.59 12.55
CA TYR A 64 3.82 9.42 11.36
C TYR A 64 2.68 9.11 10.38
N ILE A 65 2.46 7.82 10.06
CA ILE A 65 1.38 7.40 9.18
C ILE A 65 0.02 7.81 9.73
N ALA A 66 -0.24 7.54 11.02
CA ALA A 66 -1.51 7.91 11.66
C ALA A 66 -1.74 9.42 11.63
N SER A 67 -0.69 10.23 11.88
CA SER A 67 -0.79 11.70 11.84
C SER A 67 -1.10 12.22 10.43
N LEU A 68 -0.53 11.60 9.38
CA LEU A 68 -0.84 11.96 7.99
C LEU A 68 -2.28 11.60 7.63
N LEU A 69 -2.78 10.42 8.02
CA LEU A 69 -4.18 10.05 7.81
C LEU A 69 -5.12 11.03 8.50
N GLN A 70 -4.82 11.39 9.75
CA GLN A 70 -5.59 12.37 10.52
C GLN A 70 -5.56 13.76 9.86
N TRP A 71 -4.39 14.21 9.45
CA TRP A 71 -4.21 15.50 8.77
C TRP A 71 -5.00 15.58 7.47
N MET A 72 -5.06 14.48 6.71
CA MET A 72 -5.86 14.39 5.49
C MET A 72 -7.37 14.32 5.75
N GLY A 73 -7.82 14.01 6.96
CA GLY A 73 -9.23 13.79 7.30
C GLY A 73 -9.74 12.39 7.01
N VAL A 74 -8.84 11.40 6.86
CA VAL A 74 -9.21 9.98 6.83
C VAL A 74 -9.55 9.55 8.24
N SER A 75 -10.71 8.92 8.45
CA SER A 75 -11.11 8.44 9.79
C SER A 75 -10.34 7.19 10.20
N PRO A 76 -10.12 6.94 11.49
CA PRO A 76 -9.66 5.64 11.94
C PRO A 76 -10.70 4.55 11.61
N LEU A 77 -10.25 3.31 11.42
CA LEU A 77 -11.16 2.17 11.15
C LEU A 77 -12.02 1.83 12.38
N ALA A 78 -11.52 2.06 13.57
CA ALA A 78 -12.21 1.82 14.84
C ALA A 78 -12.04 3.06 15.75
N ASP A 79 -11.97 2.90 17.08
CA ASP A 79 -11.78 4.00 18.02
C ASP A 79 -10.40 4.69 17.89
N SER A 80 -9.43 4.03 17.24
CA SER A 80 -8.07 4.51 17.02
C SER A 80 -7.56 4.05 15.66
N TYR A 81 -6.56 4.76 15.12
CA TYR A 81 -5.82 4.28 13.95
C TYR A 81 -5.01 3.02 14.23
N PHE A 82 -4.67 2.77 15.48
CA PHE A 82 -3.81 1.66 15.86
C PHE A 82 -4.61 0.40 16.19
N GLN A 83 -4.20 -0.70 15.58
CA GLN A 83 -4.59 -2.05 15.95
C GLN A 83 -3.40 -2.73 16.64
N PRO A 84 -3.28 -2.65 17.97
CA PRO A 84 -2.16 -3.24 18.70
C PRO A 84 -2.29 -4.76 18.74
N PHE A 85 -1.15 -5.45 18.66
CA PHE A 85 -1.07 -6.89 18.80
C PHE A 85 0.30 -7.35 19.31
N ASP A 86 0.33 -8.55 19.87
CA ASP A 86 1.55 -9.17 20.36
C ASP A 86 1.83 -10.46 19.58
N ALA A 87 3.08 -10.65 19.22
CA ALA A 87 3.57 -11.93 18.71
C ALA A 87 4.46 -12.63 19.73
N TYR A 88 4.45 -13.97 19.72
CA TYR A 88 5.13 -14.78 20.70
C TYR A 88 5.95 -15.89 20.05
N ARG A 89 7.10 -16.23 20.64
CA ARG A 89 7.87 -17.44 20.31
C ARG A 89 8.49 -18.05 21.57
N LYS A 90 8.83 -19.36 21.54
CA LYS A 90 9.55 -20.01 22.63
C LYS A 90 10.96 -19.41 22.75
N GLU A 91 11.39 -19.08 23.97
CA GLU A 91 12.70 -18.45 24.21
C GLU A 91 13.87 -19.30 23.70
N ARG A 92 13.80 -20.64 23.88
CA ARG A 92 14.83 -21.57 23.42
C ARG A 92 14.99 -21.65 21.89
N GLN A 93 14.03 -21.12 21.15
CA GLN A 93 14.04 -21.11 19.69
C GLN A 93 14.45 -19.71 19.17
N LYS A 94 15.71 -19.30 19.35
CA LYS A 94 16.22 -17.99 18.88
C LYS A 94 15.92 -17.69 17.41
N LYS A 95 15.71 -18.73 16.57
CA LYS A 95 15.29 -18.64 15.16
C LYS A 95 13.87 -19.19 14.93
N GLY A 96 13.07 -19.41 16.00
CA GLY A 96 11.70 -19.88 15.88
C GLY A 96 10.77 -18.81 15.31
N ARG A 97 9.78 -19.25 14.55
CA ARG A 97 8.76 -18.39 13.98
C ARG A 97 7.95 -17.70 15.09
N LEU A 98 7.68 -16.42 14.93
CA LEU A 98 6.74 -15.68 15.77
C LEU A 98 5.29 -16.09 15.43
N GLU A 99 4.45 -16.21 16.44
CA GLU A 99 3.05 -16.61 16.32
C GLU A 99 2.13 -15.50 16.82
N VAL A 100 1.08 -15.23 16.04
CA VAL A 100 0.02 -14.26 16.38
C VAL A 100 -1.35 -14.94 16.53
N HIS A 101 -1.46 -16.23 16.17
CA HIS A 101 -2.74 -16.95 16.25
C HIS A 101 -3.16 -17.14 17.72
N PRO A 102 -4.40 -16.75 18.11
CA PRO A 102 -4.86 -16.79 19.50
C PRO A 102 -4.64 -18.14 20.20
N ASP A 103 -4.99 -19.26 19.53
CA ASP A 103 -4.85 -20.60 20.12
C ASP A 103 -3.39 -21.02 20.34
N SER A 104 -2.48 -20.58 19.43
CA SER A 104 -1.05 -20.83 19.57
C SER A 104 -0.46 -20.04 20.73
N ILE A 105 -0.89 -18.80 20.89
CA ILE A 105 -0.45 -17.89 21.96
C ILE A 105 -0.80 -18.44 23.34
N VAL A 106 -2.00 -19.00 23.53
CA VAL A 106 -2.41 -19.59 24.81
C VAL A 106 -1.44 -20.67 25.27
N LYS A 107 -0.98 -21.54 24.36
CA LYS A 107 0.00 -22.58 24.65
C LYS A 107 1.41 -22.01 24.91
N LEU A 108 1.83 -21.04 24.09
CA LEU A 108 3.16 -20.42 24.20
C LEU A 108 3.33 -19.66 25.52
N LYS A 109 2.29 -18.98 26.02
CA LYS A 109 2.31 -18.26 27.30
C LYS A 109 2.50 -19.18 28.53
N GLN A 110 2.29 -20.47 28.38
CA GLN A 110 2.55 -21.45 29.46
C GLN A 110 4.02 -21.85 29.59
N GLU A 111 4.85 -21.47 28.59
CA GLU A 111 6.29 -21.75 28.57
C GLU A 111 7.07 -20.43 28.67
N VAL A 112 8.40 -20.51 28.90
CA VAL A 112 9.26 -19.32 28.79
C VAL A 112 9.27 -18.86 27.33
N HIS A 113 8.83 -17.62 27.09
CA HIS A 113 8.60 -17.08 25.75
C HIS A 113 9.18 -15.68 25.61
N GLN A 114 9.46 -15.32 24.37
CA GLN A 114 9.71 -13.93 23.95
C GLN A 114 8.40 -13.33 23.43
N LYS A 115 8.18 -12.07 23.78
CA LYS A 115 7.03 -11.27 23.33
C LYS A 115 7.54 -10.09 22.52
N LEU A 116 6.91 -9.83 21.39
CA LEU A 116 7.12 -8.65 20.58
C LEU A 116 5.78 -7.91 20.42
N SER A 117 5.74 -6.65 20.86
CA SER A 117 4.54 -5.82 20.77
C SER A 117 4.61 -4.92 19.54
N MET A 118 3.60 -4.99 18.70
CA MET A 118 3.49 -4.32 17.41
C MET A 118 2.13 -3.68 17.25
N ARG A 119 1.93 -2.93 16.16
CA ARG A 119 0.62 -2.34 15.84
C ARG A 119 0.47 -2.05 14.35
N ASN A 120 -0.61 -2.50 13.74
CA ASN A 120 -1.03 -2.02 12.43
C ASN A 120 -1.58 -0.59 12.53
N VAL A 121 -1.53 0.16 11.42
CA VAL A 121 -2.23 1.46 11.29
C VAL A 121 -3.33 1.30 10.26
N LEU A 122 -4.57 1.66 10.64
CA LEU A 122 -5.77 1.42 9.83
C LEU A 122 -6.60 2.69 9.74
N GLY A 123 -6.75 3.23 8.53
CA GLY A 123 -7.65 4.33 8.23
C GLY A 123 -8.78 3.89 7.31
N MET A 124 -9.88 4.65 7.26
CA MET A 124 -11.04 4.32 6.42
C MET A 124 -11.69 5.57 5.84
N ILE A 125 -12.06 5.50 4.57
CA ILE A 125 -13.04 6.40 3.96
C ILE A 125 -14.36 5.63 3.83
N PRO A 126 -15.45 6.11 4.46
CA PRO A 126 -16.74 5.40 4.43
C PRO A 126 -17.38 5.45 3.05
N GLY A 127 -17.87 4.32 2.59
CA GLY A 127 -18.65 4.17 1.38
C GLY A 127 -20.15 4.40 1.59
N LYS A 128 -20.92 4.44 0.49
CA LYS A 128 -22.39 4.45 0.53
C LYS A 128 -22.94 3.12 1.05
N ASN A 129 -22.35 2.01 0.57
CA ASN A 129 -22.61 0.67 1.10
C ASN A 129 -21.67 0.40 2.28
N THR A 130 -22.17 0.61 3.48
CA THR A 130 -21.40 0.44 4.73
C THR A 130 -21.18 -1.01 5.13
N LYS A 131 -21.71 -1.98 4.37
CA LYS A 131 -21.58 -3.42 4.66
C LYS A 131 -20.51 -4.11 3.81
N GLU A 132 -19.90 -3.41 2.86
CA GLU A 132 -18.84 -3.96 2.02
C GLU A 132 -17.58 -3.14 2.15
N TYR A 133 -16.44 -3.82 2.06
CA TYR A 133 -15.13 -3.23 2.25
C TYR A 133 -14.18 -3.64 1.13
N VAL A 134 -13.28 -2.73 0.77
CA VAL A 134 -12.09 -3.02 -0.03
C VAL A 134 -10.89 -2.46 0.71
N ILE A 135 -9.75 -3.11 0.55
CA ILE A 135 -8.53 -2.74 1.30
C ILE A 135 -7.40 -2.48 0.32
N VAL A 136 -6.63 -1.43 0.56
CA VAL A 136 -5.33 -1.20 -0.04
C VAL A 136 -4.29 -1.14 1.07
N GLY A 137 -3.16 -1.85 0.92
CA GLY A 137 -2.18 -1.92 1.99
C GLY A 137 -0.74 -2.12 1.54
N ALA A 138 0.15 -1.84 2.48
CA ALA A 138 1.59 -2.07 2.42
C ALA A 138 2.14 -2.27 3.83
N HIS A 139 3.20 -3.03 4.00
CA HIS A 139 3.89 -3.07 5.29
C HIS A 139 4.80 -1.85 5.44
N PHE A 140 5.06 -1.47 6.68
CA PHE A 140 5.90 -0.31 6.98
C PHE A 140 7.14 -0.64 7.80
N ASP A 141 7.22 -1.84 8.37
CA ASP A 141 8.42 -2.33 9.02
C ASP A 141 9.49 -2.72 7.99
N HIS A 142 10.74 -2.85 8.47
CA HIS A 142 11.82 -3.42 7.69
C HIS A 142 12.84 -4.07 8.63
N LEU A 143 14.08 -4.31 8.19
CA LEU A 143 15.02 -5.21 8.87
C LEU A 143 15.77 -4.61 10.06
N GLY A 144 15.75 -3.27 10.21
CA GLY A 144 16.42 -2.62 11.34
C GLY A 144 17.88 -2.30 11.10
N ILE A 145 18.72 -2.58 12.10
CA ILE A 145 20.17 -2.32 12.09
C ILE A 145 20.91 -3.64 12.33
N ASP A 146 21.92 -3.92 11.53
CA ASP A 146 22.88 -5.00 11.79
C ASP A 146 24.26 -4.43 12.14
N PRO A 147 24.62 -4.38 13.43
CA PRO A 147 25.90 -3.85 13.88
C PRO A 147 27.11 -4.72 13.53
N ALA A 148 26.90 -5.89 12.94
CA ALA A 148 27.98 -6.77 12.49
C ALA A 148 28.48 -6.43 11.07
N LEU A 149 27.76 -5.56 10.35
CA LEU A 149 28.18 -5.09 9.03
C LEU A 149 29.25 -4.01 9.10
N ASP A 150 30.19 -4.06 8.17
CA ASP A 150 31.14 -2.96 7.95
C ASP A 150 30.49 -1.88 7.05
N GLY A 151 30.67 -0.61 7.38
CA GLY A 151 30.14 0.51 6.63
C GLY A 151 28.69 0.82 6.97
N ASP A 152 27.78 0.75 6.00
CA ASP A 152 26.37 0.98 6.20
C ASP A 152 25.71 -0.21 6.90
N GLN A 153 25.09 0.07 8.05
CA GLN A 153 24.49 -0.94 8.94
C GLN A 153 22.97 -0.83 9.02
N ILE A 154 22.38 0.23 8.41
CA ILE A 154 20.95 0.53 8.53
C ILE A 154 20.26 0.06 7.26
N TYR A 155 19.31 -0.85 7.43
CA TYR A 155 18.43 -1.28 6.35
C TYR A 155 17.33 -0.24 6.15
N ASN A 156 17.59 0.79 5.31
CA ASN A 156 16.68 1.92 5.13
C ASN A 156 15.37 1.53 4.45
N GLY A 157 15.37 0.51 3.56
CA GLY A 157 14.18 -0.04 2.96
C GLY A 157 13.36 0.99 2.19
N ALA A 158 13.99 1.68 1.24
CA ALA A 158 13.33 2.71 0.45
C ALA A 158 12.32 2.11 -0.54
N ASP A 159 12.73 1.04 -1.25
CA ASP A 159 11.81 0.29 -2.07
C ASP A 159 11.00 -0.68 -1.21
N ASP A 160 11.66 -1.35 -0.28
CA ASP A 160 11.07 -2.33 0.65
C ASP A 160 10.86 -1.72 2.06
N ASN A 161 9.71 -1.15 2.44
CA ASN A 161 8.55 -0.92 1.58
C ASN A 161 8.01 0.50 1.79
N ALA A 162 8.96 1.48 1.96
CA ALA A 162 8.55 2.88 2.04
C ALA A 162 7.85 3.33 0.74
N SER A 163 8.20 2.72 -0.41
CA SER A 163 7.55 2.96 -1.69
C SER A 163 6.06 2.61 -1.66
N GLY A 164 5.70 1.43 -1.15
CA GLY A 164 4.32 0.98 -0.98
C GLY A 164 3.54 1.83 0.02
N VAL A 165 4.14 2.17 1.17
CA VAL A 165 3.52 3.05 2.18
C VAL A 165 3.16 4.40 1.56
N SER A 166 4.07 4.98 0.78
CA SER A 166 3.83 6.24 0.06
C SER A 166 2.65 6.13 -0.92
N ALA A 167 2.56 5.01 -1.66
CA ALA A 167 1.45 4.78 -2.58
C ALA A 167 0.10 4.72 -1.86
N VAL A 168 -0.01 3.98 -0.75
CA VAL A 168 -1.25 3.88 0.04
C VAL A 168 -1.69 5.26 0.55
N LEU A 169 -0.77 6.08 1.08
CA LEU A 169 -1.06 7.44 1.54
C LEU A 169 -1.52 8.36 0.39
N GLN A 170 -0.90 8.26 -0.79
CA GLN A 170 -1.31 9.05 -1.94
C GLN A 170 -2.67 8.61 -2.50
N ILE A 171 -2.99 7.31 -2.47
CA ILE A 171 -4.32 6.81 -2.85
C ILE A 171 -5.39 7.32 -1.88
N ALA A 172 -5.13 7.36 -0.57
CA ALA A 172 -6.05 7.95 0.41
C ALA A 172 -6.35 9.42 0.06
N ARG A 173 -5.31 10.20 -0.22
CA ARG A 173 -5.45 11.58 -0.67
C ARG A 173 -6.22 11.69 -1.99
N ALA A 174 -6.00 10.77 -2.95
CA ALA A 174 -6.66 10.80 -4.24
C ALA A 174 -8.17 10.53 -4.13
N PHE A 175 -8.60 9.61 -3.27
CA PHE A 175 -10.02 9.41 -2.95
C PHE A 175 -10.65 10.69 -2.39
N LEU A 176 -9.99 11.36 -1.45
CA LEU A 176 -10.48 12.63 -0.89
C LEU A 176 -10.52 13.76 -1.93
N ALA A 177 -9.46 13.89 -2.73
CA ALA A 177 -9.36 14.91 -3.79
C ALA A 177 -10.40 14.72 -4.90
N SER A 178 -10.88 13.49 -5.12
CA SER A 178 -11.95 13.21 -6.06
C SER A 178 -13.25 13.90 -5.68
N GLY A 179 -13.48 14.14 -4.39
CA GLY A 179 -14.72 14.71 -3.86
C GLY A 179 -15.93 13.80 -4.02
N GLN A 180 -15.74 12.53 -4.38
CA GLN A 180 -16.81 11.55 -4.53
C GLN A 180 -16.72 10.49 -3.44
N GLN A 181 -17.83 10.23 -2.78
CA GLN A 181 -17.93 9.11 -1.85
C GLN A 181 -17.89 7.79 -2.63
N PRO A 182 -16.99 6.85 -2.26
CA PRO A 182 -16.92 5.53 -2.89
C PRO A 182 -18.20 4.72 -2.65
N GLU A 183 -18.42 3.68 -3.43
CA GLU A 183 -19.58 2.80 -3.22
C GLU A 183 -19.38 1.90 -2.01
N ARG A 184 -18.16 1.35 -1.82
CA ARG A 184 -17.76 0.53 -0.66
C ARG A 184 -16.85 1.30 0.28
N ASN A 185 -16.77 0.88 1.55
CA ASN A 185 -15.78 1.39 2.48
C ASN A 185 -14.37 1.07 1.96
N VAL A 186 -13.48 2.06 1.94
CA VAL A 186 -12.09 1.90 1.53
C VAL A 186 -11.20 1.95 2.75
N ILE A 187 -10.54 0.84 3.08
CA ILE A 187 -9.59 0.74 4.18
C ILE A 187 -8.18 0.95 3.63
N PHE A 188 -7.43 1.83 4.27
CA PHE A 188 -6.00 2.07 4.07
C PHE A 188 -5.26 1.40 5.20
N ALA A 189 -4.52 0.34 4.87
CA ALA A 189 -3.90 -0.54 5.85
C ALA A 189 -2.38 -0.48 5.76
N PHE A 190 -1.73 -0.32 6.90
CA PHE A 190 -0.29 -0.33 7.02
C PHE A 190 0.09 -1.39 8.04
N TRP A 191 0.76 -2.43 7.55
CA TRP A 191 1.03 -3.64 8.32
C TRP A 191 2.37 -3.55 9.04
N ASP A 192 2.43 -4.03 10.29
CA ASP A 192 3.65 -4.16 11.07
C ASP A 192 4.06 -5.63 11.16
N GLY A 193 5.35 -5.91 11.06
CA GLY A 193 5.89 -7.26 11.21
C GLY A 193 5.71 -8.16 9.99
N GLU A 194 5.66 -7.60 8.79
CA GLU A 194 5.71 -8.36 7.54
C GLU A 194 7.00 -9.19 7.47
N GLU A 195 8.15 -8.54 7.69
CA GLU A 195 9.51 -9.09 7.67
C GLU A 195 9.74 -10.20 8.71
N LYS A 196 8.90 -10.23 9.71
CA LYS A 196 8.91 -11.28 10.73
C LYS A 196 7.88 -12.39 10.45
N GLY A 197 7.29 -12.38 9.28
CA GLY A 197 6.40 -13.43 8.75
C GLY A 197 4.94 -13.01 8.62
N LEU A 198 4.65 -11.88 8.04
CA LEU A 198 3.30 -11.36 7.74
C LEU A 198 2.44 -11.18 9.00
N LEU A 199 3.05 -10.75 10.12
CA LEU A 199 2.38 -10.85 11.43
C LEU A 199 1.16 -9.93 11.51
N GLY A 200 1.28 -8.69 11.02
CA GLY A 200 0.21 -7.70 11.09
C GLY A 200 -1.00 -8.07 10.24
N SER A 201 -0.77 -8.43 8.97
CA SER A 201 -1.86 -8.85 8.07
C SER A 201 -2.53 -10.15 8.53
N LYS A 202 -1.75 -11.11 9.04
CA LYS A 202 -2.30 -12.34 9.65
C LYS A 202 -3.17 -12.04 10.85
N TYR A 203 -2.69 -11.17 11.76
CA TYR A 203 -3.48 -10.77 12.92
C TYR A 203 -4.79 -10.10 12.51
N PHE A 204 -4.74 -9.18 11.52
CA PHE A 204 -5.94 -8.55 11.01
C PHE A 204 -6.94 -9.57 10.45
N VAL A 205 -6.51 -10.46 9.56
CA VAL A 205 -7.38 -11.49 8.96
C VAL A 205 -7.99 -12.41 10.01
N GLN A 206 -7.24 -12.77 11.06
CA GLN A 206 -7.71 -13.65 12.13
C GLN A 206 -8.71 -12.99 13.09
N THR A 207 -8.65 -11.66 13.22
CA THR A 207 -9.44 -10.92 14.22
C THR A 207 -10.51 -10.00 13.61
N CYS A 208 -10.54 -9.86 12.28
CA CYS A 208 -11.47 -8.97 11.59
C CYS A 208 -12.91 -9.49 11.69
N PRO A 209 -13.83 -8.74 12.36
CA PRO A 209 -15.20 -9.19 12.55
C PRO A 209 -16.06 -9.13 11.28
N PHE A 210 -15.61 -8.42 10.24
CA PHE A 210 -16.29 -8.26 8.95
C PHE A 210 -15.51 -8.88 7.79
N LEU A 211 -14.68 -9.89 8.05
CA LEU A 211 -13.80 -10.51 7.06
C LEU A 211 -14.56 -10.98 5.79
N SER A 212 -15.73 -11.57 5.95
CA SER A 212 -16.59 -12.04 4.83
C SER A 212 -17.19 -10.92 3.98
N GLN A 213 -17.12 -9.67 4.46
CA GLN A 213 -17.61 -8.48 3.76
C GLN A 213 -16.52 -7.81 2.92
N ILE A 214 -15.26 -8.27 3.01
CA ILE A 214 -14.16 -7.74 2.24
C ILE A 214 -14.23 -8.31 0.82
N LYS A 215 -14.28 -7.43 -0.19
CA LYS A 215 -14.48 -7.77 -1.60
C LYS A 215 -13.18 -7.83 -2.40
N GLY A 216 -12.09 -7.29 -1.88
CA GLY A 216 -10.78 -7.34 -2.52
C GLY A 216 -9.71 -6.65 -1.69
N TYR A 217 -8.47 -7.05 -1.94
CA TYR A 217 -7.28 -6.49 -1.33
C TYR A 217 -6.24 -6.15 -2.40
N LEU A 218 -5.75 -4.91 -2.40
CA LEU A 218 -4.64 -4.47 -3.23
C LEU A 218 -3.40 -4.30 -2.36
N ASN A 219 -2.33 -5.02 -2.69
CA ASN A 219 -1.05 -5.02 -1.99
C ASN A 219 -0.01 -4.21 -2.74
N PHE A 220 0.84 -3.52 -2.00
CA PHE A 220 2.11 -3.01 -2.49
C PHE A 220 3.26 -3.63 -1.71
N ASP A 221 4.28 -4.04 -2.48
CA ASP A 221 5.53 -4.49 -1.91
C ASP A 221 6.60 -4.33 -3.00
N MET A 222 7.51 -3.36 -2.79
CA MET A 222 8.55 -2.92 -3.71
C MET A 222 8.03 -2.47 -5.09
N ILE A 223 7.79 -1.18 -5.25
CA ILE A 223 7.24 -0.61 -6.49
C ILE A 223 8.12 0.46 -7.15
N GLY A 224 9.31 0.73 -6.61
CA GLY A 224 10.15 1.83 -7.04
C GLY A 224 11.42 1.42 -7.80
N ARG A 225 11.78 0.13 -7.88
CA ARG A 225 13.02 -0.26 -8.53
C ARG A 225 12.80 -0.84 -9.93
N ASN A 226 13.88 -0.90 -10.69
CA ASN A 226 13.91 -1.58 -11.97
C ASN A 226 14.70 -2.88 -11.81
N ASN A 227 14.02 -4.01 -11.76
CA ASN A 227 14.68 -5.33 -11.78
C ASN A 227 15.60 -5.45 -13.00
N LYS A 228 15.12 -4.96 -14.16
CA LYS A 228 15.90 -4.86 -15.39
C LYS A 228 16.11 -3.38 -15.74
N PRO A 229 17.33 -2.84 -15.65
CA PRO A 229 17.59 -1.43 -15.93
C PRO A 229 17.10 -0.96 -17.31
N GLN A 230 17.08 -1.86 -18.31
CA GLN A 230 16.64 -1.57 -19.68
C GLN A 230 15.12 -1.52 -19.83
N GLN A 231 14.35 -1.90 -18.79
CA GLN A 231 12.90 -1.95 -18.79
C GLN A 231 12.32 -1.07 -17.66
N PRO A 232 12.53 0.26 -17.72
CA PRO A 232 12.16 1.16 -16.61
C PRO A 232 10.65 1.26 -16.36
N LYS A 233 9.82 0.83 -17.32
CA LYS A 233 8.35 0.84 -17.22
C LYS A 233 7.76 -0.50 -16.80
N GLN A 234 8.58 -1.55 -16.72
CA GLN A 234 8.09 -2.88 -16.35
C GLN A 234 7.58 -2.87 -14.90
N VAL A 235 6.41 -3.45 -14.72
CA VAL A 235 5.78 -3.72 -13.42
C VAL A 235 5.21 -5.13 -13.41
N VAL A 236 5.35 -5.84 -12.31
CA VAL A 236 4.69 -7.13 -12.12
C VAL A 236 3.31 -6.89 -11.53
N TYR A 237 2.32 -7.48 -12.16
CA TYR A 237 0.93 -7.37 -11.74
C TYR A 237 0.36 -8.76 -11.47
N PHE A 238 0.43 -9.16 -10.20
CA PHE A 238 -0.22 -10.37 -9.74
C PHE A 238 -1.70 -10.12 -9.47
N TYR A 239 -2.53 -11.07 -9.85
CA TYR A 239 -3.95 -11.02 -9.53
C TYR A 239 -4.56 -12.43 -9.39
N THR A 240 -5.66 -12.52 -8.65
CA THR A 240 -6.40 -13.77 -8.49
C THR A 240 -6.99 -14.21 -9.82
N ALA A 241 -6.59 -15.36 -10.34
CA ALA A 241 -6.98 -15.87 -11.66
C ALA A 241 -8.50 -16.01 -11.86
N ALA A 242 -9.25 -16.29 -10.80
CA ALA A 242 -10.72 -16.33 -10.83
C ALA A 242 -11.36 -14.94 -11.07
N HIS A 243 -10.57 -13.86 -11.07
CA HIS A 243 -11.02 -12.49 -11.31
C HIS A 243 -10.26 -11.83 -12.48
N PRO A 244 -10.38 -12.34 -13.71
CA PRO A 244 -9.63 -11.84 -14.88
C PRO A 244 -9.95 -10.38 -15.21
N VAL A 245 -11.07 -9.86 -14.73
CA VAL A 245 -11.46 -8.45 -14.88
C VAL A 245 -10.40 -7.48 -14.30
N PHE A 246 -9.58 -7.91 -13.35
CA PHE A 246 -8.51 -7.08 -12.80
C PHE A 246 -7.43 -6.76 -13.85
N GLU A 247 -7.09 -7.73 -14.69
CA GLU A 247 -6.19 -7.52 -15.82
C GLU A 247 -6.80 -6.57 -16.84
N ASP A 248 -8.08 -6.77 -17.19
CA ASP A 248 -8.79 -5.91 -18.13
C ASP A 248 -8.85 -4.47 -17.66
N TRP A 249 -9.06 -4.24 -16.34
CA TRP A 249 -9.05 -2.91 -15.74
C TRP A 249 -7.71 -2.20 -15.97
N LEU A 250 -6.59 -2.86 -15.70
CA LEU A 250 -5.27 -2.25 -15.86
C LEU A 250 -4.95 -1.97 -17.32
N LYS A 251 -5.27 -2.88 -18.25
CA LYS A 251 -5.11 -2.66 -19.69
C LYS A 251 -5.91 -1.47 -20.19
N GLU A 252 -7.17 -1.35 -19.76
CA GLU A 252 -8.02 -0.23 -20.09
C GLU A 252 -7.46 1.09 -19.54
N ASP A 253 -7.04 1.10 -18.27
CA ASP A 253 -6.54 2.28 -17.59
C ASP A 253 -5.24 2.80 -18.22
N ILE A 254 -4.30 1.91 -18.57
CA ILE A 254 -3.08 2.28 -19.29
C ILE A 254 -3.43 2.98 -20.59
N ARG A 255 -4.35 2.42 -21.37
CA ARG A 255 -4.75 3.00 -22.66
C ARG A 255 -5.49 4.33 -22.46
N LYS A 256 -6.44 4.39 -21.52
CA LYS A 256 -7.33 5.53 -21.33
C LYS A 256 -6.61 6.75 -20.75
N TYR A 257 -5.73 6.51 -19.77
CA TYR A 257 -5.05 7.58 -19.05
C TYR A 257 -3.59 7.76 -19.49
N GLY A 258 -3.11 6.99 -20.46
CA GLY A 258 -1.77 7.11 -21.02
C GLY A 258 -0.66 6.75 -20.03
N LEU A 259 -0.94 5.80 -19.10
CA LEU A 259 0.02 5.42 -18.07
C LEU A 259 1.28 4.80 -18.70
N GLN A 260 2.43 5.17 -18.19
CA GLN A 260 3.72 4.74 -18.71
C GLN A 260 4.20 3.45 -18.04
N LEU A 261 3.37 2.40 -18.14
CA LEU A 261 3.63 1.08 -17.55
C LEU A 261 3.59 -0.01 -18.61
N GLU A 262 4.43 -1.02 -18.41
CA GLU A 262 4.52 -2.26 -19.19
C GLU A 262 4.31 -3.45 -18.25
N PRO A 263 3.06 -3.84 -17.95
CA PRO A 263 2.78 -4.89 -16.99
C PRO A 263 3.15 -6.29 -17.48
N ASP A 264 3.81 -7.04 -16.61
CA ASP A 264 3.91 -8.49 -16.66
C ASP A 264 2.75 -9.06 -15.86
N TYR A 265 1.70 -9.51 -16.56
CA TYR A 265 0.47 -10.01 -15.95
C TYR A 265 0.66 -11.44 -15.47
N ARG A 266 0.51 -11.66 -14.17
CA ARG A 266 0.68 -12.97 -13.53
C ARG A 266 -0.61 -13.38 -12.81
N ALA A 267 -1.51 -14.05 -13.55
CA ALA A 267 -2.68 -14.67 -12.94
C ALA A 267 -2.26 -15.85 -12.06
N TRP A 268 -2.87 -15.98 -10.87
CA TRP A 268 -2.52 -17.02 -9.92
C TRP A 268 -3.77 -17.75 -9.40
N GLU A 269 -3.78 -19.08 -9.53
CA GLU A 269 -4.90 -19.93 -9.08
C GLU A 269 -4.81 -20.30 -7.60
N ASN A 270 -3.59 -20.53 -7.10
CA ASN A 270 -3.33 -20.82 -5.69
C ASN A 270 -3.15 -19.51 -4.90
N PRO A 271 -3.36 -19.54 -3.57
CA PRO A 271 -3.09 -18.37 -2.74
C PRO A 271 -1.68 -17.82 -3.00
N ILE A 272 -1.59 -16.60 -3.50
CA ILE A 272 -0.32 -15.95 -3.80
C ILE A 272 0.36 -15.61 -2.47
N GLY A 273 1.56 -16.19 -2.25
CA GLY A 273 2.41 -15.87 -1.12
C GLY A 273 3.39 -14.75 -1.46
N GLY A 274 4.38 -14.55 -0.61
CA GLY A 274 5.50 -13.63 -0.82
C GLY A 274 5.39 -12.32 -0.06
N SER A 275 4.18 -11.81 0.20
CA SER A 275 3.91 -10.60 0.96
C SER A 275 2.54 -10.69 1.66
N ASP A 276 2.04 -9.58 2.23
CA ASP A 276 0.78 -9.50 2.98
C ASP A 276 -0.46 -9.96 2.20
N ASN A 277 -0.41 -9.89 0.85
CA ASN A 277 -1.44 -10.47 -0.01
C ASN A 277 -1.71 -11.95 0.30
N GLY A 278 -0.69 -12.71 0.74
CA GLY A 278 -0.82 -14.10 1.11
C GLY A 278 -1.76 -14.35 2.29
N SER A 279 -1.87 -13.41 3.22
CA SER A 279 -2.81 -13.50 4.35
C SER A 279 -4.27 -13.45 3.87
N PHE A 280 -4.56 -12.59 2.91
CA PHE A 280 -5.91 -12.40 2.35
C PHE A 280 -6.27 -13.50 1.33
N ALA A 281 -5.34 -13.85 0.45
CA ALA A 281 -5.56 -14.90 -0.55
C ALA A 281 -5.90 -16.26 0.09
N LYS A 282 -5.27 -16.60 1.22
CA LYS A 282 -5.54 -17.85 1.96
C LYS A 282 -6.95 -18.00 2.48
N VAL A 283 -7.66 -16.88 2.68
CA VAL A 283 -9.05 -16.87 3.14
C VAL A 283 -10.04 -16.57 2.00
N GLY A 284 -9.56 -16.64 0.74
CA GLY A 284 -10.39 -16.51 -0.45
C GLY A 284 -10.77 -15.08 -0.83
N ILE A 285 -10.10 -14.06 -0.27
CA ILE A 285 -10.28 -12.67 -0.68
C ILE A 285 -9.50 -12.46 -1.98
N PRO A 286 -10.14 -11.93 -3.06
CA PRO A 286 -9.45 -11.62 -4.30
C PRO A 286 -8.36 -10.58 -4.08
N ILE A 287 -7.19 -10.79 -4.70
CA ILE A 287 -6.05 -9.89 -4.55
C ILE A 287 -5.61 -9.29 -5.88
N ILE A 288 -5.04 -8.09 -5.77
CA ILE A 288 -4.12 -7.48 -6.72
C ILE A 288 -2.83 -7.20 -5.95
N TRP A 289 -1.67 -7.48 -6.56
CA TRP A 289 -0.38 -7.14 -5.97
C TRP A 289 0.51 -6.51 -7.04
N TYR A 290 0.88 -5.25 -6.81
CA TYR A 290 1.89 -4.55 -7.58
C TYR A 290 3.27 -4.77 -6.97
N HIS A 291 4.21 -5.17 -7.83
CA HIS A 291 5.58 -5.50 -7.47
C HIS A 291 6.53 -5.18 -8.64
N THR A 292 7.82 -5.12 -8.40
CA THR A 292 8.81 -4.87 -9.48
C THR A 292 9.87 -5.96 -9.60
N ASP A 293 9.62 -7.13 -9.01
CA ASP A 293 10.58 -8.21 -8.77
C ASP A 293 11.77 -7.78 -7.90
N GLU A 294 12.58 -8.73 -7.48
CA GLU A 294 13.76 -8.46 -6.64
C GLU A 294 14.85 -7.71 -7.43
N HIS A 295 15.59 -6.88 -6.75
CA HIS A 295 16.74 -6.14 -7.26
C HIS A 295 17.96 -6.37 -6.36
N PRO A 296 19.20 -6.03 -6.80
CA PRO A 296 20.42 -6.35 -6.04
C PRO A 296 20.50 -5.73 -4.64
N ASP A 297 19.73 -4.67 -4.37
CA ASP A 297 19.68 -4.00 -3.07
C ASP A 297 18.55 -4.53 -2.16
N TYR A 298 17.76 -5.54 -2.62
CA TYR A 298 16.72 -6.17 -1.81
C TYR A 298 17.31 -6.78 -0.54
N HIS A 299 16.76 -6.40 0.61
CA HIS A 299 17.26 -6.80 1.93
C HIS A 299 18.75 -6.44 2.16
N GLN A 300 19.18 -5.30 1.62
CA GLN A 300 20.51 -4.75 1.82
C GLN A 300 20.42 -3.33 2.40
N PRO A 301 21.42 -2.89 3.19
CA PRO A 301 21.47 -1.50 3.63
C PRO A 301 21.43 -0.50 2.47
N SER A 302 21.90 -0.91 1.29
CA SER A 302 21.95 -0.08 0.09
C SER A 302 20.60 0.18 -0.58
N ASP A 303 19.46 -0.27 -0.01
CA ASP A 303 18.12 0.10 -0.51
C ASP A 303 17.74 1.53 -0.09
N HIS A 304 18.38 2.50 -0.76
CA HIS A 304 18.21 3.93 -0.53
C HIS A 304 17.27 4.60 -1.53
N ALA A 305 16.69 5.73 -1.11
CA ALA A 305 15.73 6.50 -1.90
C ALA A 305 16.30 7.09 -3.21
N ASP A 306 17.59 7.38 -3.26
CA ASP A 306 18.27 7.91 -4.46
C ASP A 306 18.37 6.90 -5.61
N ARG A 307 18.08 5.62 -5.33
CA ARG A 307 18.06 4.53 -6.31
C ARG A 307 16.69 4.25 -6.92
N LEU A 308 15.65 4.94 -6.46
CA LEU A 308 14.29 4.72 -6.93
C LEU A 308 14.03 5.34 -8.31
N ASN A 309 13.24 4.65 -9.09
CA ASN A 309 12.60 5.19 -10.29
C ASN A 309 11.32 5.91 -9.89
N TRP A 310 11.43 7.20 -9.61
CA TRP A 310 10.33 8.03 -9.12
C TRP A 310 9.12 8.08 -10.06
N ASP A 311 9.37 8.07 -11.38
CA ASP A 311 8.28 8.07 -12.36
C ASP A 311 7.48 6.76 -12.28
N LYS A 312 8.16 5.63 -12.08
CA LYS A 312 7.53 4.32 -11.88
C LYS A 312 6.66 4.31 -10.62
N VAL A 313 7.18 4.80 -9.48
CA VAL A 313 6.39 4.91 -8.23
C VAL A 313 5.10 5.68 -8.47
N VAL A 314 5.16 6.82 -9.15
CA VAL A 314 3.99 7.66 -9.46
C VAL A 314 3.02 6.93 -10.39
N GLU A 315 3.52 6.33 -11.47
CA GLU A 315 2.67 5.65 -12.46
C GLU A 315 1.98 4.41 -11.89
N ILE A 316 2.69 3.61 -11.07
CA ILE A 316 2.08 2.46 -10.36
C ILE A 316 1.04 2.96 -9.36
N THR A 317 1.31 4.03 -8.61
CA THR A 317 0.34 4.62 -7.67
C THR A 317 -0.93 5.09 -8.39
N LYS A 318 -0.81 5.73 -9.57
CA LYS A 318 -1.97 6.11 -10.39
C LYS A 318 -2.77 4.91 -10.87
N ALA A 319 -2.09 3.90 -11.41
CA ALA A 319 -2.73 2.65 -11.86
C ALA A 319 -3.50 1.98 -10.71
N SER A 320 -2.88 1.92 -9.55
CA SER A 320 -3.46 1.31 -8.35
C SER A 320 -4.65 2.10 -7.81
N PHE A 321 -4.59 3.44 -7.85
CA PHE A 321 -5.76 4.28 -7.53
C PHE A 321 -6.94 3.96 -8.45
N LEU A 322 -6.71 3.81 -9.76
CA LEU A 322 -7.76 3.46 -10.72
C LEU A 322 -8.34 2.06 -10.46
N ASN A 323 -7.50 1.08 -10.13
CA ASN A 323 -7.96 -0.24 -9.74
C ASN A 323 -8.81 -0.18 -8.45
N MET A 324 -8.33 0.55 -7.43
CA MET A 324 -9.08 0.75 -6.19
C MET A 324 -10.38 1.51 -6.42
N TRP A 325 -10.39 2.49 -7.33
CA TRP A 325 -11.60 3.22 -7.70
C TRP A 325 -12.68 2.32 -8.31
N LYS A 326 -12.30 1.38 -9.16
CA LYS A 326 -13.20 0.39 -9.76
C LYS A 326 -13.65 -0.68 -8.75
N MET A 327 -12.81 -0.98 -7.78
CA MET A 327 -13.10 -1.96 -6.74
C MET A 327 -14.02 -1.38 -5.66
N ALA A 328 -13.85 -0.09 -5.37
CA ALA A 328 -14.59 0.64 -4.34
C ALA A 328 -15.91 1.20 -4.85
#